data_fc875adc5c10d7d3af152a9ce3ca4dee
#
_entry.id   fc875adc5c10d7d3af152a9ce3ca4dee
#
_cell.length_a   1.000
_cell.length_b   1.000
_cell.length_c   1.000
_cell.angle_alpha   90.00
_cell.angle_beta   90.00
_cell.angle_gamma   90.00
#
_symmetry.space_group_name_H-M   'P 1'
#
loop_
_entity.id
_entity.type
_entity.pdbx_description
1 polymer ?
#
loop_
_entity_poly.entity_id
_entity_poly.type
_entity_poly.pdbx_seq_one_letter_code
_entity_poly.pdbx_strand_id
1 'polypeptide(L)'
;MAPEAALLGHWSGREELFPTAWTTGGYADGALTIEPGPGGLILDYAETQDQGTLTAHAVLVGSGFWWFDSYGFVPEAPGTAGWEGHTLVLDRRSPRGRTVMRLRPEGTMLVVELDTAAPADAALTPLMRARYSRAAG
;
A
#
# COMPACT_ATOMS: atom_id res chain seq x y z
N MET A 1 14.95 -18.43 -1.53
CA MET A 1 13.64 -17.99 -2.10
C MET A 1 13.61 -16.48 -2.15
N ALA A 2 13.15 -15.92 -3.24
CA ALA A 2 13.05 -14.47 -3.34
C ALA A 2 12.02 -13.94 -2.35
N PRO A 3 12.28 -12.78 -1.70
CA PRO A 3 11.35 -12.23 -0.71
C PRO A 3 9.94 -11.95 -1.24
N GLU A 4 9.82 -11.55 -2.52
CA GLU A 4 8.52 -11.25 -3.11
C GLU A 4 7.60 -12.46 -3.21
N ALA A 5 8.14 -13.68 -3.23
CA ALA A 5 7.31 -14.89 -3.33
C ALA A 5 6.32 -15.01 -2.17
N ALA A 6 6.71 -14.57 -0.98
CA ALA A 6 5.86 -14.61 0.20
C ALA A 6 4.71 -13.60 0.15
N LEU A 7 4.82 -12.60 -0.72
CA LEU A 7 3.79 -11.56 -0.87
C LEU A 7 2.74 -11.90 -1.92
N LEU A 8 3.04 -12.83 -2.84
CA LEU A 8 2.17 -13.11 -3.97
C LEU A 8 0.83 -13.70 -3.53
N GLY A 9 -0.26 -13.26 -4.14
CA GLY A 9 -1.58 -13.81 -3.90
C GLY A 9 -2.66 -12.76 -3.75
N HIS A 10 -3.82 -13.21 -3.31
CA HIS A 10 -4.97 -12.38 -3.01
C HIS A 10 -5.12 -12.26 -1.51
N TRP A 11 -5.14 -11.04 -1.01
CA TRP A 11 -5.18 -10.73 0.40
C TRP A 11 -6.37 -9.85 0.71
N SER A 12 -7.00 -10.05 1.86
CA SER A 12 -8.06 -9.16 2.30
C SER A 12 -8.16 -9.13 3.81
N GLY A 13 -8.74 -8.06 4.33
CA GLY A 13 -8.95 -7.89 5.75
C GLY A 13 -9.51 -6.52 6.09
N ARG A 14 -9.73 -6.34 7.37
CA ARG A 14 -10.23 -5.08 7.89
C ARG A 14 -9.05 -4.14 8.16
N GLU A 15 -9.23 -2.89 7.75
CA GLU A 15 -8.25 -1.83 7.96
C GLU A 15 -8.71 -0.91 9.07
N GLU A 16 -7.78 -0.53 9.95
CA GLU A 16 -7.97 0.57 10.88
C GLU A 16 -7.41 1.84 10.27
N LEU A 17 -8.26 2.86 10.15
CA LEU A 17 -7.89 4.17 9.61
C LEU A 17 -7.71 5.15 10.75
N PHE A 18 -6.63 5.91 10.70
CA PHE A 18 -6.29 6.89 11.73
C PHE A 18 -6.73 8.28 11.31
N PRO A 19 -7.11 9.16 12.26
CA PRO A 19 -7.49 10.51 11.92
C PRO A 19 -6.35 11.28 11.27
N THR A 20 -6.68 12.06 10.24
CA THR A 20 -5.75 12.98 9.59
C THR A 20 -6.42 14.34 9.46
N ALA A 21 -5.75 15.31 8.82
CA ALA A 21 -6.35 16.61 8.54
C ALA A 21 -7.60 16.51 7.65
N TRP A 22 -7.76 15.40 6.93
CA TRP A 22 -8.83 15.23 5.94
C TRP A 22 -9.85 14.16 6.29
N THR A 23 -9.61 13.35 7.32
CA THR A 23 -10.49 12.23 7.69
C THR A 23 -10.51 12.04 9.20
N THR A 24 -11.66 11.59 9.70
CA THR A 24 -11.85 11.32 11.13
C THR A 24 -11.34 9.94 11.54
N GLY A 25 -10.90 9.13 10.60
CA GLY A 25 -10.50 7.75 10.88
C GLY A 25 -11.69 6.79 10.86
N GLY A 26 -11.48 5.59 11.40
CA GLY A 26 -12.51 4.54 11.44
C GLY A 26 -12.00 3.24 10.88
N TYR A 27 -12.85 2.51 10.17
CA TYR A 27 -12.52 1.20 9.61
C TYR A 27 -12.94 1.12 8.15
N ALA A 28 -12.23 0.27 7.40
CA ALA A 28 -12.53 -0.03 6.01
C ALA A 28 -12.28 -1.51 5.76
N ASP A 29 -12.79 -2.01 4.64
CA ASP A 29 -12.44 -3.35 4.15
C ASP A 29 -11.41 -3.19 3.03
N GLY A 30 -10.29 -3.85 3.17
CA GLY A 30 -9.20 -3.81 2.21
C GLY A 30 -9.05 -5.10 1.44
N ALA A 31 -8.66 -5.00 0.19
CA ALA A 31 -8.29 -6.14 -0.65
C ALA A 31 -7.06 -5.76 -1.46
N LEU A 32 -6.11 -6.69 -1.53
CA LEU A 32 -4.84 -6.46 -2.21
C LEU A 32 -4.47 -7.71 -2.98
N THR A 33 -4.21 -7.55 -4.28
CA THR A 33 -3.69 -8.62 -5.11
C THR A 33 -2.26 -8.26 -5.49
N ILE A 34 -1.34 -9.20 -5.28
CA ILE A 34 0.07 -9.03 -5.62
C ILE A 34 0.45 -10.14 -6.59
N GLU A 35 0.91 -9.75 -7.77
CA GLU A 35 1.25 -10.67 -8.85
C GLU A 35 2.63 -10.33 -9.41
N PRO A 36 3.33 -11.32 -10.01
CA PRO A 36 4.56 -11.02 -10.74
C PRO A 36 4.25 -10.14 -11.94
N GLY A 37 5.14 -9.20 -12.23
CA GLY A 37 5.06 -8.36 -13.41
C GLY A 37 6.41 -8.27 -14.10
N PRO A 38 6.49 -7.67 -15.29
CA PRO A 38 7.76 -7.50 -16.00
C PRO A 38 8.75 -6.69 -15.16
N GLY A 39 9.81 -7.35 -14.69
CA GLY A 39 10.85 -6.71 -13.89
C GLY A 39 10.51 -6.47 -12.42
N GLY A 40 9.38 -7.02 -11.92
CA GLY A 40 9.01 -6.82 -10.54
C GLY A 40 7.63 -7.34 -10.18
N LEU A 41 6.81 -6.49 -9.58
CA LEU A 41 5.49 -6.85 -9.05
C LEU A 41 4.42 -5.91 -9.57
N ILE A 42 3.20 -6.42 -9.63
CA ILE A 42 1.99 -5.62 -9.88
C ILE A 42 1.09 -5.76 -8.64
N LEU A 43 0.64 -4.63 -8.12
CA LEU A 43 -0.26 -4.58 -6.98
C LEU A 43 -1.59 -3.94 -7.41
N ASP A 44 -2.70 -4.57 -7.05
CA ASP A 44 -4.03 -3.99 -7.19
C ASP A 44 -4.68 -3.94 -5.82
N TYR A 45 -5.14 -2.76 -5.45
CA TYR A 45 -5.65 -2.47 -4.12
C TYR A 45 -7.06 -1.89 -4.20
N ALA A 46 -7.91 -2.30 -3.28
CA ALA A 46 -9.23 -1.71 -3.12
C ALA A 46 -9.52 -1.51 -1.62
N GLU A 47 -10.05 -0.34 -1.29
CA GLU A 47 -10.46 0.01 0.06
C GLU A 47 -11.92 0.44 0.02
N THR A 48 -12.78 -0.27 0.74
CA THR A 48 -14.20 -0.01 0.74
C THR A 48 -14.66 0.52 2.08
N GLN A 49 -15.31 1.67 2.05
CA GLN A 49 -15.94 2.33 3.18
C GLN A 49 -17.41 2.61 2.84
N ASP A 50 -18.18 3.08 3.82
CA ASP A 50 -19.58 3.44 3.60
C ASP A 50 -19.74 4.50 2.51
N GLN A 51 -18.77 5.41 2.38
CA GLN A 51 -18.81 6.49 1.40
C GLN A 51 -18.46 6.05 -0.01
N GLY A 52 -17.88 4.87 -0.20
CA GLY A 52 -17.48 4.38 -1.50
C GLY A 52 -16.21 3.55 -1.47
N THR A 53 -15.67 3.30 -2.65
CA THR A 53 -14.49 2.46 -2.84
C THR A 53 -13.36 3.27 -3.50
N LEU A 54 -12.18 3.21 -2.88
CA LEU A 54 -10.93 3.65 -3.48
C LEU A 54 -10.27 2.45 -4.14
N THR A 55 -9.81 2.61 -5.37
CA THR A 55 -9.00 1.58 -6.04
C THR A 55 -7.65 2.15 -6.43
N ALA A 56 -6.64 1.30 -6.46
CA ALA A 56 -5.30 1.69 -6.86
C ALA A 56 -4.60 0.55 -7.58
N HIS A 57 -3.69 0.92 -8.46
CA HIS A 57 -2.87 -0.01 -9.24
C HIS A 57 -1.43 0.46 -9.16
N ALA A 58 -0.52 -0.43 -8.81
CA ALA A 58 0.90 -0.10 -8.72
C ALA A 58 1.74 -1.07 -9.52
N VAL A 59 2.75 -0.53 -10.18
CA VAL A 59 3.72 -1.32 -10.96
C VAL A 59 5.09 -1.06 -10.36
N LEU A 60 5.74 -2.13 -9.91
CA LEU A 60 7.09 -2.08 -9.36
C LEU A 60 8.06 -2.66 -10.37
N VAL A 61 9.07 -1.88 -10.75
CA VAL A 61 10.12 -2.30 -11.67
C VAL A 61 11.46 -1.92 -11.04
N GLY A 62 12.27 -2.93 -10.71
CA GLY A 62 13.52 -2.68 -10.01
C GLY A 62 13.26 -1.98 -8.67
N SER A 63 13.90 -0.84 -8.45
CA SER A 63 13.76 -0.05 -7.23
C SER A 63 12.76 1.10 -7.36
N GLY A 64 12.01 1.16 -8.44
CA GLY A 64 11.01 2.20 -8.66
C GLY A 64 9.60 1.63 -8.67
N PHE A 65 8.62 2.47 -8.37
CA PHE A 65 7.24 2.07 -8.55
C PHE A 65 6.39 3.27 -8.98
N TRP A 66 5.31 2.95 -9.71
CA TRP A 66 4.31 3.90 -10.17
C TRP A 66 2.98 3.54 -9.53
N TRP A 67 2.30 4.53 -8.96
CA TRP A 67 1.03 4.36 -8.27
C TRP A 67 -0.05 5.17 -8.97
N PHE A 68 -1.15 4.49 -9.34
CA PHE A 68 -2.32 5.10 -9.97
C PHE A 68 -3.54 4.78 -9.12
N ASP A 69 -4.33 5.78 -8.77
CA ASP A 69 -5.51 5.54 -7.96
C ASP A 69 -6.74 6.23 -8.52
N SER A 70 -7.90 5.90 -7.94
CA SER A 70 -9.19 6.41 -8.40
C SER A 70 -9.41 7.88 -8.10
N TYR A 71 -8.50 8.55 -7.39
CA TYR A 71 -8.51 10.00 -7.30
C TYR A 71 -8.07 10.67 -8.59
N GLY A 72 -7.41 9.92 -9.49
CA GLY A 72 -7.08 10.41 -10.82
C GLY A 72 -5.78 11.22 -10.91
N PHE A 73 -4.96 11.22 -9.88
CA PHE A 73 -3.66 11.91 -9.94
C PHE A 73 -2.65 11.06 -10.69
N VAL A 74 -2.04 11.67 -11.71
CA VAL A 74 -1.00 11.00 -12.50
C VAL A 74 0.35 11.26 -11.81
N PRO A 75 1.11 10.22 -11.49
CA PRO A 75 2.43 10.42 -10.87
C PRO A 75 3.39 11.09 -11.86
N GLU A 76 4.09 12.11 -11.39
CA GLU A 76 5.08 12.83 -12.21
C GLU A 76 6.44 12.12 -12.21
N ALA A 77 6.69 11.30 -11.19
CA ALA A 77 7.94 10.57 -11.02
C ALA A 77 7.67 9.28 -10.27
N PRO A 78 8.51 8.24 -10.44
CA PRO A 78 8.34 7.03 -9.66
C PRO A 78 8.67 7.26 -8.19
N GLY A 79 8.01 6.49 -7.32
CA GLY A 79 8.45 6.31 -5.95
C GLY A 79 9.58 5.30 -5.86
N THR A 80 10.07 5.05 -4.66
CA THR A 80 11.13 4.07 -4.41
C THR A 80 10.53 2.81 -3.79
N ALA A 81 10.98 1.66 -4.28
CA ALA A 81 10.62 0.36 -3.75
C ALA A 81 11.89 -0.33 -3.25
N GLY A 82 11.88 -0.78 -2.01
CA GLY A 82 13.05 -1.44 -1.43
C GLY A 82 12.64 -2.45 -0.38
N TRP A 83 13.61 -3.21 0.09
CA TRP A 83 13.40 -4.26 1.09
C TRP A 83 14.16 -3.92 2.37
N GLU A 84 13.45 -4.01 3.49
CA GLU A 84 14.05 -4.00 4.82
C GLU A 84 13.81 -5.38 5.42
N GLY A 85 14.78 -6.28 5.28
CA GLY A 85 14.58 -7.69 5.62
C GLY A 85 13.50 -8.30 4.73
N HIS A 86 12.41 -8.77 5.31
CA HIS A 86 11.27 -9.34 4.58
C HIS A 86 10.15 -8.33 4.34
N THR A 87 10.36 -7.07 4.67
CA THR A 87 9.37 -6.01 4.49
C THR A 87 9.62 -5.27 3.19
N LEU A 88 8.61 -5.22 2.32
CA LEU A 88 8.63 -4.37 1.14
C LEU A 88 8.21 -2.97 1.56
N VAL A 89 9.04 -1.98 1.26
CA VAL A 89 8.79 -0.58 1.60
C VAL A 89 8.60 0.21 0.31
N LEU A 90 7.43 0.83 0.17
CA LEU A 90 7.08 1.68 -0.97
C LEU A 90 6.95 3.11 -0.46
N ASP A 91 7.83 3.98 -0.94
CA ASP A 91 7.92 5.38 -0.49
C ASP A 91 7.69 6.29 -1.68
N ARG A 92 6.63 7.08 -1.63
CA ARG A 92 6.32 8.01 -2.72
C ARG A 92 6.08 9.42 -2.18
N ARG A 93 6.50 10.37 -2.98
CA ARG A 93 6.31 11.80 -2.70
C ARG A 93 5.55 12.44 -3.85
N SER A 94 4.74 13.43 -3.52
CA SER A 94 4.02 14.25 -4.47
C SER A 94 3.95 15.69 -3.93
N PRO A 95 3.47 16.65 -4.72
CA PRO A 95 3.22 18.00 -4.17
C PRO A 95 2.25 18.00 -2.99
N ARG A 96 1.47 16.93 -2.81
CA ARG A 96 0.47 16.80 -1.75
C ARG A 96 1.00 16.20 -0.46
N GLY A 97 2.21 15.62 -0.49
CA GLY A 97 2.81 15.00 0.67
C GLY A 97 3.60 13.74 0.36
N ARG A 98 3.82 12.94 1.38
CA ARG A 98 4.57 11.68 1.32
C ARG A 98 3.71 10.55 1.88
N THR A 99 3.76 9.39 1.24
CA THR A 99 3.11 8.17 1.73
C THR A 99 4.12 7.03 1.71
N VAL A 100 4.22 6.31 2.82
CA VAL A 100 5.08 5.13 2.92
C VAL A 100 4.19 3.93 3.24
N MET A 101 4.25 2.92 2.39
CA MET A 101 3.52 1.67 2.56
C MET A 101 4.50 0.55 2.87
N ARG A 102 4.23 -0.21 3.92
CA ARG A 102 5.03 -1.39 4.29
C ARG A 102 4.17 -2.63 4.22
N LEU A 103 4.70 -3.65 3.55
CA LEU A 103 4.07 -4.96 3.38
C LEU A 103 5.00 -6.01 3.96
N ARG A 104 4.54 -6.70 5.01
CA ARG A 104 5.37 -7.70 5.70
C ARG A 104 4.60 -8.99 5.92
N PRO A 105 5.09 -10.12 5.37
CA PRO A 105 4.50 -11.41 5.70
C PRO A 105 4.78 -11.76 7.15
N GLU A 106 3.77 -12.28 7.84
CA GLU A 106 3.87 -12.69 9.24
C GLU A 106 3.04 -13.95 9.43
N GLY A 107 3.69 -15.11 9.45
CA GLY A 107 2.98 -16.39 9.43
C GLY A 107 2.15 -16.53 8.17
N THR A 108 0.85 -16.74 8.32
CA THR A 108 -0.09 -16.85 7.20
C THR A 108 -0.75 -15.51 6.85
N MET A 109 -0.36 -14.44 7.54
CA MET A 109 -0.95 -13.11 7.39
C MET A 109 0.00 -12.18 6.63
N LEU A 110 -0.56 -11.10 6.12
CA LEU A 110 0.20 -9.99 5.58
C LEU A 110 -0.10 -8.75 6.42
N VAL A 111 0.93 -8.19 7.04
CA VAL A 111 0.82 -6.94 7.78
C VAL A 111 1.00 -5.79 6.80
N VAL A 112 0.05 -4.88 6.77
CA VAL A 112 0.06 -3.71 5.88
C VAL A 112 0.01 -2.45 6.73
N GLU A 113 0.95 -1.54 6.51
CA GLU A 113 1.03 -0.28 7.22
C GLU A 113 1.19 0.85 6.23
N LEU A 114 0.38 1.91 6.37
CA LEU A 114 0.56 3.15 5.64
C LEU A 114 0.79 4.28 6.62
N ASP A 115 1.83 5.07 6.35
CA ASP A 115 2.11 6.32 7.07
C ASP A 115 2.09 7.46 6.05
N THR A 116 1.75 8.65 6.52
CA THR A 116 1.65 9.82 5.66
C THR A 116 2.27 11.05 6.33
N ALA A 117 2.72 11.98 5.51
CA ALA A 117 3.20 13.28 5.94
C ALA A 117 2.73 14.35 4.96
N ALA A 118 2.25 15.46 5.48
CA ALA A 118 1.86 16.62 4.67
C ALA A 118 2.24 17.90 5.43
N PRO A 119 3.20 18.69 4.92
CA PRO A 119 3.96 18.48 3.68
C PRO A 119 4.89 17.28 3.76
N ALA A 120 5.51 16.92 2.63
CA ALA A 120 6.33 15.71 2.53
C ALA A 120 7.47 15.65 3.55
N ASP A 121 8.00 16.78 3.98
CA ASP A 121 9.09 16.86 4.94
C ASP A 121 8.62 16.84 6.40
N ALA A 122 7.31 16.82 6.65
CA ALA A 122 6.79 16.68 8.00
C ALA A 122 7.04 15.27 8.53
N ALA A 123 6.87 15.07 9.83
CA ALA A 123 6.99 13.75 10.43
C ALA A 123 5.89 12.82 9.90
N LEU A 124 6.27 11.56 9.66
CA LEU A 124 5.30 10.53 9.27
C LEU A 124 4.38 10.21 10.43
N THR A 125 3.09 10.12 10.14
CA THR A 125 2.07 9.71 11.10
C THR A 125 1.25 8.57 10.54
N PRO A 126 0.69 7.70 11.40
CA PRO A 126 -0.10 6.58 10.92
C PRO A 126 -1.31 7.03 10.11
N LEU A 127 -1.54 6.38 8.98
CA LEU A 127 -2.74 6.54 8.16
C LEU A 127 -3.61 5.29 8.21
N MET A 128 -2.99 4.11 8.13
CA MET A 128 -3.72 2.84 8.11
C MET A 128 -2.87 1.71 8.67
N ARG A 129 -3.53 0.78 9.35
CA ARG A 129 -2.94 -0.48 9.82
C ARG A 129 -3.89 -1.62 9.53
N ALA A 130 -3.36 -2.72 9.02
CA ALA A 130 -4.17 -3.90 8.72
C ALA A 130 -3.37 -5.19 8.83
N ARG A 131 -4.09 -6.28 9.08
CA ARG A 131 -3.56 -7.64 8.97
C ARG A 131 -4.49 -8.37 8.01
N TYR A 132 -3.99 -8.68 6.84
CA TYR A 132 -4.75 -9.37 5.82
C TYR A 132 -4.50 -10.88 5.89
N SER A 133 -5.52 -11.64 5.57
CA SER A 133 -5.38 -13.08 5.34
C SER A 133 -5.50 -13.37 3.85
N ARG A 134 -5.02 -14.53 3.42
CA ARG A 134 -5.17 -14.94 2.02
C ARG A 134 -6.64 -15.22 1.76
N ALA A 135 -7.13 -14.69 0.64
CA ALA A 135 -8.48 -15.00 0.19
C ALA A 135 -8.55 -16.46 -0.26
N ALA A 136 -9.67 -17.11 0.01
CA ALA A 136 -9.92 -18.47 -0.44
C ALA A 136 -10.07 -18.50 -1.95
N GLY A 137 -9.54 -19.53 -2.59
CA GLY A 137 -9.69 -19.73 -4.04
C GLY A 137 -8.39 -19.75 -4.77
#